data_325d80473ae6ee0c583f506ede5c71fc
#
_entry.id   325d80473ae6ee0c583f506ede5c71fc
#
_cell.length_a   1.000
_cell.length_b   1.000
_cell.length_c   1.000
_cell.angle_alpha   90.00
_cell.angle_beta   90.00
_cell.angle_gamma   90.00
#
_symmetry.space_group_name_H-M   'P 1'
#
loop_
_entity.id
_entity.type
_entity.pdbx_description
1 polymer ?
#
loop_
_entity_poly.entity_id
_entity_poly.type
_entity_poly.pdbx_seq_one_letter_code
_entity_poly.pdbx_strand_id
1 'polypeptide(L)'
;MCDLQQWISQYLLDCQYQKGLDPKTIKAYRIDLAQFLELAGQKNFKFTRNEIMAYISRLHQQYKPKTIRRKIASIKAFFGYLEYEGLVQENPFSKLRIKLAIPVILPRTIPLSVISSILASAYQQKETARSQIQRDGTLRDIAVLFATGVRVSELCTLGYDDVRLEEGEIKIYGKGAKERFVQIANPNVLGALHCYQEAYKDVITQSGAFFVNRLHKPLSDQSVRSIVNKYCRLAGVESHITPHMFRHSFATLLLEEGVDIRYIQRLLGHSSILTTQIYTHVAGKKQRDILLEKHPRNKIHFA
;
A
#
# COMPACT_ATOMS: atom_id res chain seq x y z
N MET A 1 -13.80 -29.90 18.43
CA MET A 1 -12.89 -29.46 17.32
C MET A 1 -13.63 -29.28 15.98
N CYS A 2 -14.55 -30.19 15.62
CA CYS A 2 -15.37 -30.00 14.40
C CYS A 2 -16.12 -28.67 14.37
N ASP A 3 -16.69 -28.25 15.50
CA ASP A 3 -17.50 -27.02 15.54
C ASP A 3 -16.70 -25.75 15.26
N LEU A 4 -15.50 -25.60 15.83
CA LEU A 4 -14.72 -24.37 15.66
C LEU A 4 -14.24 -24.17 14.21
N GLN A 5 -13.86 -25.25 13.54
CA GLN A 5 -13.47 -25.20 12.12
C GLN A 5 -14.67 -24.85 11.22
N GLN A 6 -15.83 -25.38 11.54
CA GLN A 6 -17.08 -25.06 10.86
C GLN A 6 -17.47 -23.58 11.07
N TRP A 7 -17.39 -23.09 12.31
CA TRP A 7 -17.66 -21.68 12.63
C TRP A 7 -16.70 -20.71 11.94
N ILE A 8 -15.41 -21.05 11.86
CA ILE A 8 -14.43 -20.25 11.08
C ILE A 8 -14.84 -20.19 9.60
N SER A 9 -15.27 -21.32 9.02
CA SER A 9 -15.70 -21.35 7.62
C SER A 9 -16.93 -20.49 7.38
N GLN A 10 -17.93 -20.57 8.25
CA GLN A 10 -19.12 -19.73 8.20
C GLN A 10 -18.81 -18.24 8.36
N TYR A 11 -17.95 -17.89 9.33
CA TYR A 11 -17.50 -16.52 9.53
C TYR A 11 -16.78 -15.96 8.30
N LEU A 12 -15.95 -16.73 7.62
CA LEU A 12 -15.26 -16.28 6.40
C LEU A 12 -16.23 -16.05 5.25
N LEU A 13 -17.33 -16.84 5.16
CA LEU A 13 -18.41 -16.61 4.21
C LEU A 13 -19.19 -15.33 4.56
N ASP A 14 -19.51 -15.11 5.83
CA ASP A 14 -20.13 -13.87 6.32
C ASP A 14 -19.26 -12.64 5.98
N CYS A 15 -17.95 -12.72 6.23
CA CYS A 15 -17.01 -11.68 5.86
C CYS A 15 -17.00 -11.39 4.35
N GLN A 16 -17.17 -12.40 3.52
CA GLN A 16 -17.15 -12.28 2.07
C GLN A 16 -18.47 -11.72 1.51
N TYR A 17 -19.60 -12.29 1.92
CA TYR A 17 -20.89 -12.04 1.27
C TYR A 17 -21.76 -11.01 1.98
N GLN A 18 -21.72 -10.95 3.32
CA GLN A 18 -22.53 -10.00 4.07
C GLN A 18 -21.76 -8.71 4.38
N LYS A 19 -20.50 -8.84 4.81
CA LYS A 19 -19.65 -7.67 5.12
C LYS A 19 -18.91 -7.09 3.92
N GLY A 20 -18.85 -7.79 2.78
CA GLY A 20 -18.18 -7.33 1.58
C GLY A 20 -16.69 -6.99 1.80
N LEU A 21 -15.98 -7.76 2.64
CA LEU A 21 -14.59 -7.45 2.94
C LEU A 21 -13.66 -7.74 1.75
N ASP A 22 -12.62 -6.93 1.65
CA ASP A 22 -11.57 -7.09 0.65
C ASP A 22 -10.96 -8.50 0.67
N PRO A 23 -10.76 -9.18 -0.49
CA PRO A 23 -10.19 -10.53 -0.56
C PRO A 23 -8.85 -10.70 0.16
N LYS A 24 -8.00 -9.64 0.18
CA LYS A 24 -6.72 -9.65 0.93
C LYS A 24 -6.97 -9.68 2.45
N THR A 25 -8.02 -9.03 2.92
CA THR A 25 -8.44 -9.07 4.34
C THR A 25 -8.96 -10.45 4.72
N ILE A 26 -9.81 -11.05 3.88
CA ILE A 26 -10.34 -12.41 4.09
C ILE A 26 -9.19 -13.43 4.11
N LYS A 27 -8.22 -13.31 3.18
CA LYS A 27 -7.02 -14.16 3.17
C LYS A 27 -6.22 -14.02 4.47
N ALA A 28 -6.04 -12.80 4.98
CA ALA A 28 -5.34 -12.58 6.24
C ALA A 28 -6.10 -13.19 7.42
N TYR A 29 -7.43 -13.02 7.49
CA TYR A 29 -8.29 -13.64 8.51
C TYR A 29 -8.19 -15.16 8.46
N ARG A 30 -8.28 -15.76 7.28
CA ARG A 30 -8.15 -17.22 7.11
C ARG A 30 -6.84 -17.74 7.69
N ILE A 31 -5.71 -17.09 7.39
CA ILE A 31 -4.40 -17.49 7.91
C ILE A 31 -4.33 -17.33 9.44
N ASP A 32 -4.83 -16.21 9.97
CA ASP A 32 -4.77 -15.92 11.40
C ASP A 32 -5.65 -16.88 12.21
N LEU A 33 -6.85 -17.16 11.72
CA LEU A 33 -7.80 -18.09 12.36
C LEU A 33 -7.34 -19.55 12.25
N ALA A 34 -6.73 -19.96 11.12
CA ALA A 34 -6.16 -21.29 11.00
C ALA A 34 -5.03 -21.53 12.02
N GLN A 35 -4.13 -20.55 12.18
CA GLN A 35 -3.07 -20.62 13.18
C GLN A 35 -3.60 -20.58 14.63
N PHE A 36 -4.67 -19.83 14.87
CA PHE A 36 -5.36 -19.85 16.15
C PHE A 36 -6.00 -21.21 16.44
N LEU A 37 -6.68 -21.80 15.45
CA LEU A 37 -7.30 -23.13 15.55
C LEU A 37 -6.27 -24.21 15.86
N GLU A 38 -5.11 -24.20 15.22
CA GLU A 38 -4.02 -25.14 15.47
C GLU A 38 -3.56 -25.12 16.93
N LEU A 39 -3.40 -23.92 17.49
CA LEU A 39 -3.02 -23.74 18.90
C LEU A 39 -4.15 -24.13 19.88
N ALA A 40 -5.39 -23.80 19.53
CA ALA A 40 -6.56 -24.13 20.34
C ALA A 40 -6.82 -25.64 20.38
N GLY A 41 -6.60 -26.34 19.24
CA GLY A 41 -6.78 -27.77 19.12
C GLY A 41 -5.81 -28.61 19.96
N GLN A 42 -4.60 -28.10 20.18
CA GLN A 42 -3.54 -28.82 20.94
C GLN A 42 -3.82 -28.89 22.45
N LYS A 43 -4.73 -28.09 23.04
CA LYS A 43 -4.84 -27.88 24.47
C LYS A 43 -6.26 -27.91 25.07
N ASN A 44 -7.27 -28.47 24.41
CA ASN A 44 -8.67 -28.37 24.91
C ASN A 44 -9.04 -26.93 25.34
N PHE A 45 -8.78 -25.98 24.45
CA PHE A 45 -8.88 -24.55 24.71
C PHE A 45 -10.33 -24.16 25.08
N LYS A 46 -10.55 -23.64 26.28
CA LYS A 46 -11.88 -23.27 26.81
C LYS A 46 -12.29 -21.82 26.53
N PHE A 47 -11.52 -21.10 25.74
CA PHE A 47 -11.74 -19.68 25.41
C PHE A 47 -11.84 -18.75 26.62
N THR A 48 -11.24 -19.14 27.74
CA THR A 48 -11.17 -18.31 28.93
C THR A 48 -10.24 -17.11 28.74
N ARG A 49 -10.46 -16.07 29.55
CA ARG A 49 -9.58 -14.90 29.58
C ARG A 49 -8.10 -15.28 29.74
N ASN A 50 -7.80 -16.22 30.62
CA ASN A 50 -6.43 -16.64 30.90
C ASN A 50 -5.78 -17.33 29.69
N GLU A 51 -6.52 -18.14 28.96
CA GLU A 51 -6.02 -18.79 27.75
C GLU A 51 -5.80 -17.81 26.62
N ILE A 52 -6.70 -16.82 26.45
CA ILE A 52 -6.49 -15.73 25.48
C ILE A 52 -5.23 -14.91 25.84
N MET A 53 -5.01 -14.60 27.13
CA MET A 53 -3.80 -13.91 27.57
C MET A 53 -2.53 -14.75 27.32
N ALA A 54 -2.57 -16.05 27.58
CA ALA A 54 -1.47 -16.97 27.26
C ALA A 54 -1.20 -17.03 25.76
N TYR A 55 -2.24 -17.04 24.92
CA TYR A 55 -2.11 -16.94 23.47
C TYR A 55 -1.43 -15.65 23.04
N ILE A 56 -1.87 -14.49 23.57
CA ILE A 56 -1.28 -13.19 23.28
C ILE A 56 0.21 -13.17 23.69
N SER A 57 0.55 -13.73 24.84
CA SER A 57 1.95 -13.83 25.29
C SER A 57 2.82 -14.63 24.33
N ARG A 58 2.29 -15.71 23.76
CA ARG A 58 3.00 -16.47 22.71
C ARG A 58 3.18 -15.67 21.43
N LEU A 59 2.16 -14.90 21.02
CA LEU A 59 2.31 -14.03 19.86
C LEU A 59 3.45 -13.02 20.04
N HIS A 60 3.64 -12.51 21.26
CA HIS A 60 4.75 -11.59 21.57
C HIS A 60 6.13 -12.22 21.40
N GLN A 61 6.26 -13.52 21.65
CA GLN A 61 7.52 -14.26 21.47
C GLN A 61 7.86 -14.50 20.00
N GLN A 62 6.84 -14.58 19.11
CA GLN A 62 7.01 -15.03 17.73
C GLN A 62 6.89 -13.93 16.69
N TYR A 63 6.15 -12.85 16.99
CA TYR A 63 5.77 -11.87 15.97
C TYR A 63 6.09 -10.44 16.37
N LYS A 64 6.26 -9.58 15.36
CA LYS A 64 6.41 -8.14 15.54
C LYS A 64 5.08 -7.49 15.97
N PRO A 65 5.09 -6.38 16.72
CA PRO A 65 3.88 -5.73 17.28
C PRO A 65 2.76 -5.48 16.26
N LYS A 66 3.09 -5.08 15.03
CA LYS A 66 2.10 -4.86 13.96
C LYS A 66 1.38 -6.14 13.54
N THR A 67 2.10 -7.27 13.48
CA THR A 67 1.52 -8.59 13.18
C THR A 67 0.65 -9.07 14.33
N ILE A 68 1.09 -8.89 15.58
CA ILE A 68 0.32 -9.24 16.78
C ILE A 68 -1.01 -8.48 16.77
N ARG A 69 -0.97 -7.16 16.54
CA ARG A 69 -2.18 -6.33 16.46
C ARG A 69 -3.17 -6.84 15.42
N ARG A 70 -2.69 -7.23 14.23
CA ARG A 70 -3.54 -7.76 13.16
C ARG A 70 -4.17 -9.10 13.58
N LYS A 71 -3.38 -10.03 14.13
CA LYS A 71 -3.85 -11.34 14.60
C LYS A 71 -4.90 -11.21 15.71
N ILE A 72 -4.65 -10.35 16.69
CA ILE A 72 -5.62 -10.09 17.75
C ILE A 72 -6.90 -9.48 17.19
N ALA A 73 -6.81 -8.56 16.24
CA ALA A 73 -7.97 -7.92 15.64
C ALA A 73 -8.84 -8.93 14.86
N SER A 74 -8.23 -9.84 14.08
CA SER A 74 -8.96 -10.87 13.34
C SER A 74 -9.66 -11.87 14.26
N ILE A 75 -9.00 -12.32 15.33
CA ILE A 75 -9.60 -13.25 16.30
C ILE A 75 -10.69 -12.57 17.14
N LYS A 76 -10.46 -11.33 17.57
CA LYS A 76 -11.48 -10.55 18.28
C LYS A 76 -12.75 -10.36 17.43
N ALA A 77 -12.58 -10.08 16.13
CA ALA A 77 -13.70 -9.93 15.21
C ALA A 77 -14.46 -11.27 15.01
N PHE A 78 -13.74 -12.39 14.97
CA PHE A 78 -14.33 -13.71 14.91
C PHE A 78 -15.14 -14.04 16.18
N PHE A 79 -14.60 -13.78 17.37
CA PHE A 79 -15.37 -13.98 18.61
C PHE A 79 -16.57 -13.04 18.76
N GLY A 80 -16.49 -11.82 18.19
CA GLY A 80 -17.64 -10.93 18.09
C GLY A 80 -18.75 -11.50 17.20
N TYR A 81 -18.39 -12.19 16.12
CA TYR A 81 -19.34 -12.93 15.28
C TYR A 81 -19.96 -14.11 16.05
N LEU A 82 -19.16 -14.93 16.74
CA LEU A 82 -19.66 -16.05 17.52
C LEU A 82 -20.63 -15.62 18.63
N GLU A 83 -20.36 -14.51 19.30
CA GLU A 83 -21.23 -13.91 20.30
C GLU A 83 -22.57 -13.43 19.69
N TYR A 84 -22.48 -12.76 18.52
CA TYR A 84 -23.68 -12.31 17.79
C TYR A 84 -24.58 -13.46 17.34
N GLU A 85 -23.97 -14.56 16.86
CA GLU A 85 -24.71 -15.78 16.46
C GLU A 85 -25.17 -16.64 17.65
N GLY A 86 -24.87 -16.23 18.90
CA GLY A 86 -25.25 -16.99 20.10
C GLY A 86 -24.45 -18.30 20.30
N LEU A 87 -23.35 -18.48 19.56
CA LEU A 87 -22.50 -19.68 19.64
C LEU A 87 -21.56 -19.66 20.84
N VAL A 88 -21.32 -18.48 21.41
CA VAL A 88 -20.63 -18.27 22.71
C VAL A 88 -21.41 -17.28 23.54
N GLN A 89 -21.44 -17.47 24.87
CA GLN A 89 -22.18 -16.60 25.78
C GLN A 89 -21.59 -15.21 25.93
N GLU A 90 -20.26 -15.11 25.91
CA GLU A 90 -19.52 -13.85 26.07
C GLU A 90 -18.25 -13.89 25.22
N ASN A 91 -17.96 -12.78 24.56
CA ASN A 91 -16.71 -12.62 23.83
C ASN A 91 -15.53 -12.51 24.82
N PRO A 92 -14.55 -13.43 24.81
CA PRO A 92 -13.46 -13.42 25.78
C PRO A 92 -12.55 -12.20 25.68
N PHE A 93 -12.69 -11.41 24.60
CA PHE A 93 -11.96 -10.15 24.41
C PHE A 93 -12.69 -8.91 24.98
N SER A 94 -13.98 -9.01 25.36
CA SER A 94 -14.78 -7.84 25.78
C SER A 94 -14.17 -7.11 26.98
N LYS A 95 -13.63 -7.86 27.95
CA LYS A 95 -13.01 -7.33 29.18
C LYS A 95 -11.48 -7.23 29.11
N LEU A 96 -10.85 -7.46 27.92
CA LEU A 96 -9.41 -7.39 27.77
C LEU A 96 -8.98 -6.00 27.28
N ARG A 97 -8.19 -5.31 28.11
CA ARG A 97 -7.49 -4.08 27.71
C ARG A 97 -6.10 -4.42 27.17
N ILE A 98 -6.01 -4.66 25.87
CA ILE A 98 -4.73 -4.98 25.21
C ILE A 98 -4.12 -3.69 24.69
N LYS A 99 -3.07 -3.20 25.34
CA LYS A 99 -2.29 -2.05 24.89
C LYS A 99 -1.02 -2.57 24.23
N LEU A 100 -0.94 -2.43 22.90
CA LEU A 100 0.27 -2.73 22.14
C LEU A 100 0.98 -1.42 21.82
N ALA A 101 2.16 -1.23 22.38
CA ALA A 101 3.06 -0.16 22.00
C ALA A 101 3.61 -0.47 20.60
N ILE A 102 3.04 0.18 19.58
CA ILE A 102 3.53 0.06 18.20
C ILE A 102 4.44 1.26 17.95
N PRO A 103 5.74 1.03 17.73
CA PRO A 103 6.64 2.12 17.42
C PRO A 103 6.20 2.78 16.10
N VAL A 104 6.17 4.10 16.09
CA VAL A 104 5.96 4.88 14.87
C VAL A 104 7.26 4.81 14.07
N ILE A 105 7.28 3.93 13.08
CA ILE A 105 8.41 3.83 12.15
C ILE A 105 8.18 4.86 11.04
N LEU A 106 9.11 5.81 10.93
CA LEU A 106 9.07 6.79 9.85
C LEU A 106 9.20 6.08 8.48
N PRO A 107 8.46 6.54 7.46
CA PRO A 107 8.57 6.01 6.13
C PRO A 107 10.00 6.14 5.59
N ARG A 108 10.52 5.09 4.99
CA ARG A 108 11.78 5.19 4.25
C ARG A 108 11.51 5.85 2.91
N THR A 109 12.18 6.96 2.66
CA THR A 109 12.16 7.65 1.36
C THR A 109 13.36 7.24 0.53
N ILE A 110 13.22 7.36 -0.78
CA ILE A 110 14.30 7.14 -1.75
C ILE A 110 14.87 8.52 -2.08
N PRO A 111 16.16 8.76 -1.94
CA PRO A 111 16.80 10.00 -2.39
C PRO A 111 16.52 10.26 -3.88
N LEU A 112 16.35 11.53 -4.25
CA LEU A 112 16.04 11.91 -5.64
C LEU A 112 17.13 11.44 -6.61
N SER A 113 18.40 11.48 -6.19
CA SER A 113 19.53 10.96 -6.98
C SER A 113 19.40 9.47 -7.29
N VAL A 114 18.96 8.67 -6.32
CA VAL A 114 18.73 7.23 -6.51
C VAL A 114 17.55 6.99 -7.44
N ILE A 115 16.45 7.75 -7.30
CA ILE A 115 15.31 7.68 -8.24
C ILE A 115 15.77 8.00 -9.66
N SER A 116 16.57 9.06 -9.83
CA SER A 116 17.14 9.46 -11.13
C SER A 116 17.99 8.35 -11.73
N SER A 117 18.85 7.69 -10.95
CA SER A 117 19.67 6.56 -11.41
C SER A 117 18.82 5.37 -11.86
N ILE A 118 17.76 5.04 -11.12
CA ILE A 118 16.82 3.96 -11.47
C ILE A 118 16.10 4.29 -12.79
N LEU A 119 15.59 5.51 -12.93
CA LEU A 119 14.93 5.97 -14.16
C LEU A 119 15.91 5.99 -15.33
N ALA A 120 17.14 6.52 -15.17
CA ALA A 120 18.16 6.53 -16.19
C ALA A 120 18.47 5.11 -16.70
N SER A 121 18.63 4.14 -15.79
CA SER A 121 18.84 2.74 -16.16
C SER A 121 17.66 2.15 -16.94
N ALA A 122 16.42 2.59 -16.62
CA ALA A 122 15.24 2.17 -17.35
C ALA A 122 15.20 2.79 -18.76
N TYR A 123 15.57 4.06 -18.93
CA TYR A 123 15.68 4.73 -20.24
C TYR A 123 16.77 4.10 -21.11
N GLN A 124 17.94 3.84 -20.55
CA GLN A 124 19.04 3.21 -21.26
C GLN A 124 18.69 1.80 -21.77
N GLN A 125 17.94 1.03 -20.99
CA GLN A 125 17.43 -0.28 -21.43
C GLN A 125 16.40 -0.18 -22.55
N LYS A 126 15.65 0.91 -22.68
CA LYS A 126 14.74 1.16 -23.81
C LYS A 126 15.51 1.18 -25.13
N GLU A 127 16.68 1.80 -25.16
CA GLU A 127 17.50 1.93 -26.37
C GLU A 127 18.16 0.61 -26.78
N THR A 128 18.51 -0.24 -25.79
CA THR A 128 19.24 -1.49 -26.02
C THR A 128 18.36 -2.74 -26.09
N ALA A 129 17.07 -2.62 -25.78
CA ALA A 129 16.17 -3.78 -25.69
C ALA A 129 15.87 -4.37 -27.08
N ARG A 130 16.01 -5.70 -27.19
CA ARG A 130 15.77 -6.47 -28.43
C ARG A 130 14.29 -6.61 -28.82
N SER A 131 13.36 -6.39 -27.90
CA SER A 131 11.92 -6.45 -28.17
C SER A 131 11.22 -5.16 -27.78
N GLN A 132 10.22 -4.76 -28.55
CA GLN A 132 9.38 -3.59 -28.31
C GLN A 132 8.67 -3.67 -26.95
N ILE A 133 8.25 -4.89 -26.57
CA ILE A 133 7.63 -5.20 -25.27
C ILE A 133 8.55 -4.85 -24.10
N GLN A 134 9.86 -5.07 -24.22
CA GLN A 134 10.82 -4.68 -23.20
C GLN A 134 11.09 -3.18 -23.18
N ARG A 135 11.03 -2.52 -24.37
CA ARG A 135 11.27 -1.07 -24.50
C ARG A 135 10.18 -0.26 -23.79
N ASP A 136 8.92 -0.62 -24.01
CA ASP A 136 7.80 0.23 -23.63
C ASP A 136 7.24 -0.09 -22.25
N GLY A 137 7.34 -1.37 -21.82
CA GLY A 137 6.70 -1.86 -20.60
C GLY A 137 7.31 -1.41 -19.28
N THR A 138 8.57 -1.06 -19.27
CA THR A 138 9.35 -0.95 -18.02
C THR A 138 9.52 0.48 -17.53
N LEU A 139 9.64 1.42 -18.44
CA LEU A 139 9.73 2.85 -18.11
C LEU A 139 8.45 3.38 -17.51
N ARG A 140 7.32 2.98 -18.08
CA ARG A 140 6.00 3.48 -17.68
C ARG A 140 5.65 3.15 -16.24
N ASP A 141 5.91 1.89 -15.79
CA ASP A 141 5.46 1.43 -14.48
C ASP A 141 6.15 2.18 -13.34
N ILE A 142 7.48 2.41 -13.47
CA ILE A 142 8.26 3.15 -12.48
C ILE A 142 8.00 4.66 -12.60
N ALA A 143 7.94 5.16 -13.84
CA ALA A 143 7.69 6.58 -14.08
C ALA A 143 6.30 6.99 -13.57
N VAL A 144 5.27 6.20 -13.84
CA VAL A 144 3.91 6.47 -13.34
C VAL A 144 3.85 6.36 -11.81
N LEU A 145 4.45 5.34 -11.20
CA LEU A 145 4.50 5.20 -9.74
C LEU A 145 5.10 6.44 -9.07
N PHE A 146 6.19 6.96 -9.62
CA PHE A 146 6.84 8.14 -9.07
C PHE A 146 6.12 9.44 -9.42
N ALA A 147 5.65 9.60 -10.66
CA ALA A 147 4.97 10.82 -11.11
C ALA A 147 3.60 11.05 -10.45
N THR A 148 2.93 9.99 -10.02
CA THR A 148 1.55 10.06 -9.51
C THR A 148 1.41 9.67 -8.04
N GLY A 149 2.37 8.96 -7.50
CA GLY A 149 2.30 8.42 -6.14
C GLY A 149 1.17 7.41 -5.90
N VAL A 150 0.59 6.81 -6.94
CA VAL A 150 -0.48 5.80 -6.82
C VAL A 150 0.02 4.55 -6.10
N ARG A 151 -0.90 3.78 -5.51
CA ARG A 151 -0.56 2.48 -4.93
C ARG A 151 -0.30 1.47 -6.04
N VAL A 152 0.62 0.53 -5.80
CA VAL A 152 0.90 -0.54 -6.78
C VAL A 152 -0.36 -1.32 -7.18
N SER A 153 -1.25 -1.59 -6.22
CA SER A 153 -2.51 -2.27 -6.53
C SER A 153 -3.47 -1.41 -7.36
N GLU A 154 -3.48 -0.10 -7.16
CA GLU A 154 -4.27 0.84 -7.98
C GLU A 154 -3.73 0.87 -9.41
N LEU A 155 -2.40 0.93 -9.58
CA LEU A 155 -1.77 0.84 -10.90
C LEU A 155 -2.14 -0.44 -11.64
N CYS A 156 -2.10 -1.58 -10.97
CA CYS A 156 -2.38 -2.90 -11.55
C CYS A 156 -3.85 -3.13 -11.90
N THR A 157 -4.76 -2.33 -11.37
CA THR A 157 -6.22 -2.46 -11.61
C THR A 157 -6.76 -1.41 -12.57
N LEU A 158 -5.91 -0.56 -13.16
CA LEU A 158 -6.35 0.43 -14.15
C LEU A 158 -6.90 -0.25 -15.38
N GLY A 159 -8.14 0.09 -15.75
CA GLY A 159 -8.75 -0.27 -17.02
C GLY A 159 -8.33 0.66 -18.15
N TYR A 160 -8.70 0.31 -19.37
CA TYR A 160 -8.46 1.14 -20.55
C TYR A 160 -9.10 2.54 -20.40
N ASP A 161 -10.36 2.58 -19.98
CA ASP A 161 -11.16 3.80 -19.86
C ASP A 161 -10.77 4.68 -18.66
N ASP A 162 -9.94 4.14 -17.76
CA ASP A 162 -9.48 4.88 -16.58
C ASP A 162 -8.31 5.84 -16.89
N VAL A 163 -7.68 5.69 -18.05
CA VAL A 163 -6.50 6.46 -18.44
C VAL A 163 -6.82 7.35 -19.64
N ARG A 164 -6.96 8.65 -19.38
CA ARG A 164 -7.28 9.68 -20.37
C ARG A 164 -6.01 10.47 -20.68
N LEU A 165 -5.24 10.00 -21.66
CA LEU A 165 -3.93 10.60 -21.95
C LEU A 165 -4.03 12.00 -22.56
N GLU A 166 -5.07 12.28 -23.33
CA GLU A 166 -5.31 13.61 -23.92
C GLU A 166 -5.53 14.68 -22.85
N GLU A 167 -6.19 14.31 -21.72
CA GLU A 167 -6.42 15.17 -20.58
C GLU A 167 -5.27 15.11 -19.56
N GLY A 168 -4.31 14.18 -19.74
CA GLY A 168 -3.25 13.90 -18.79
C GLY A 168 -3.78 13.37 -17.46
N GLU A 169 -4.87 12.60 -17.45
CA GLU A 169 -5.59 12.23 -16.25
C GLU A 169 -5.77 10.71 -16.10
N ILE A 170 -5.64 10.25 -14.85
CA ILE A 170 -5.93 8.84 -14.47
C ILE A 170 -7.03 8.83 -13.42
N LYS A 171 -8.08 8.06 -13.67
CA LYS A 171 -9.15 7.75 -12.72
C LYS A 171 -8.73 6.58 -11.84
N ILE A 172 -8.69 6.78 -10.55
CA ILE A 172 -8.25 5.77 -9.57
C ILE A 172 -9.42 5.37 -8.67
N TYR A 173 -9.64 4.07 -8.55
CA TYR A 173 -10.58 3.49 -7.59
C TYR A 173 -9.87 3.14 -6.30
N GLY A 174 -10.17 3.87 -5.25
CA GLY A 174 -9.63 3.67 -3.91
C GLY A 174 -10.44 2.70 -3.06
N LYS A 175 -9.95 2.43 -1.85
CA LYS A 175 -10.67 1.58 -0.89
C LYS A 175 -12.06 2.14 -0.57
N GLY A 176 -13.09 1.28 -0.63
CA GLY A 176 -14.49 1.65 -0.38
C GLY A 176 -15.14 2.34 -1.58
N ALA A 177 -14.76 1.98 -2.79
CA ALA A 177 -15.32 2.50 -4.06
C ALA A 177 -15.22 4.04 -4.21
N LYS A 178 -14.27 4.68 -3.50
CA LYS A 178 -14.03 6.11 -3.66
C LYS A 178 -13.17 6.36 -4.87
N GLU A 179 -13.67 7.16 -5.79
CA GLU A 179 -12.96 7.60 -6.99
C GLU A 179 -12.12 8.84 -6.70
N ARG A 180 -10.99 8.94 -7.37
CA ARG A 180 -10.21 10.17 -7.47
C ARG A 180 -9.50 10.25 -8.80
N PHE A 181 -9.27 11.46 -9.26
CA PHE A 181 -8.47 11.73 -10.44
C PHE A 181 -7.06 12.15 -10.03
N VAL A 182 -6.08 11.67 -10.78
CA VAL A 182 -4.67 12.01 -10.58
C VAL A 182 -4.12 12.52 -11.89
N GLN A 183 -3.55 13.72 -11.86
CA GLN A 183 -2.98 14.38 -13.04
C GLN A 183 -1.55 13.88 -13.32
N ILE A 184 -1.25 13.64 -14.58
CA ILE A 184 0.08 13.37 -15.09
C ILE A 184 0.57 14.63 -15.79
N ALA A 185 1.20 15.52 -15.02
CA ALA A 185 1.67 16.79 -15.55
C ALA A 185 3.03 16.71 -16.28
N ASN A 186 3.79 15.63 -16.10
CA ASN A 186 5.11 15.46 -16.69
C ASN A 186 5.01 14.99 -18.15
N PRO A 187 5.51 15.80 -19.15
CA PRO A 187 5.37 15.48 -20.57
C PRO A 187 6.13 14.19 -20.99
N ASN A 188 7.24 13.87 -20.33
CA ASN A 188 7.99 12.64 -20.63
C ASN A 188 7.22 11.40 -20.21
N VAL A 189 6.49 11.47 -19.09
CA VAL A 189 5.64 10.38 -18.62
C VAL A 189 4.43 10.21 -19.53
N LEU A 190 3.77 11.31 -19.93
CA LEU A 190 2.67 11.29 -20.90
C LEU A 190 3.11 10.71 -22.24
N GLY A 191 4.22 11.18 -22.80
CA GLY A 191 4.76 10.66 -24.06
C GLY A 191 5.08 9.15 -23.99
N ALA A 192 5.65 8.68 -22.87
CA ALA A 192 5.90 7.26 -22.66
C ALA A 192 4.61 6.44 -22.59
N LEU A 193 3.54 6.98 -22.00
CA LEU A 193 2.23 6.33 -21.93
C LEU A 193 1.52 6.31 -23.29
N HIS A 194 1.60 7.39 -24.07
CA HIS A 194 1.08 7.43 -25.45
C HIS A 194 1.75 6.36 -26.33
N CYS A 195 3.10 6.34 -26.36
CA CYS A 195 3.84 5.31 -27.10
C CYS A 195 3.44 3.89 -26.66
N TYR A 196 3.23 3.70 -25.37
CA TYR A 196 2.79 2.41 -24.86
C TYR A 196 1.36 2.06 -25.31
N GLN A 197 0.42 2.98 -25.16
CA GLN A 197 -0.98 2.77 -25.56
C GLN A 197 -1.09 2.44 -27.06
N GLU A 198 -0.36 3.15 -27.92
CA GLU A 198 -0.32 2.86 -29.35
C GLU A 198 0.26 1.48 -29.65
N ALA A 199 1.40 1.15 -29.05
CA ALA A 199 2.08 -0.13 -29.28
C ALA A 199 1.31 -1.35 -28.79
N TYR A 200 0.44 -1.16 -27.78
CA TYR A 200 -0.32 -2.25 -27.14
C TYR A 200 -1.82 -2.12 -27.26
N LYS A 201 -2.31 -1.25 -28.13
CA LYS A 201 -3.74 -0.93 -28.27
C LYS A 201 -4.63 -2.17 -28.30
N ASP A 202 -4.33 -3.13 -29.17
CA ASP A 202 -5.13 -4.35 -29.32
C ASP A 202 -5.10 -5.22 -28.06
N VAL A 203 -3.93 -5.35 -27.44
CA VAL A 203 -3.75 -6.14 -26.22
C VAL A 203 -4.48 -5.51 -25.04
N ILE A 204 -4.37 -4.19 -24.88
CA ILE A 204 -5.06 -3.42 -23.84
C ILE A 204 -6.57 -3.56 -24.00
N THR A 205 -7.09 -3.36 -25.22
CA THR A 205 -8.51 -3.48 -25.51
C THR A 205 -9.03 -4.89 -25.24
N GLN A 206 -8.28 -5.92 -25.66
CA GLN A 206 -8.66 -7.31 -25.46
C GLN A 206 -8.60 -7.73 -23.98
N SER A 207 -7.59 -7.26 -23.22
CA SER A 207 -7.42 -7.60 -21.81
C SER A 207 -8.31 -6.80 -20.87
N GLY A 208 -8.81 -5.64 -21.31
CA GLY A 208 -9.52 -4.66 -20.49
C GLY A 208 -8.65 -3.93 -19.45
N ALA A 209 -7.36 -4.29 -19.34
CA ALA A 209 -6.42 -3.68 -18.42
C ALA A 209 -5.45 -2.76 -19.16
N PHE A 210 -5.25 -1.55 -18.64
CA PHE A 210 -4.31 -0.61 -19.27
C PHE A 210 -2.86 -1.12 -19.19
N PHE A 211 -2.44 -1.66 -18.05
CA PHE A 211 -1.10 -2.21 -17.88
C PHE A 211 -1.10 -3.74 -18.01
N VAL A 212 -0.38 -4.25 -18.99
CA VAL A 212 -0.25 -5.69 -19.26
C VAL A 212 1.18 -6.19 -19.09
N ASN A 213 1.32 -7.45 -18.75
CA ASN A 213 2.60 -8.14 -18.68
C ASN A 213 2.98 -8.76 -20.04
N ARG A 214 4.17 -9.40 -20.11
CA ARG A 214 4.66 -10.06 -21.32
C ARG A 214 3.80 -11.20 -21.84
N LEU A 215 2.85 -11.69 -21.05
CA LEU A 215 1.88 -12.73 -21.43
C LEU A 215 0.53 -12.13 -21.81
N HIS A 216 0.46 -10.82 -22.06
CA HIS A 216 -0.74 -10.08 -22.40
C HIS A 216 -1.85 -10.16 -21.33
N LYS A 217 -1.49 -10.46 -20.07
CA LYS A 217 -2.40 -10.48 -18.93
C LYS A 217 -2.24 -9.22 -18.09
N PRO A 218 -3.23 -8.82 -17.29
CA PRO A 218 -3.13 -7.70 -16.36
C PRO A 218 -1.85 -7.77 -15.52
N LEU A 219 -1.21 -6.62 -15.32
CA LEU A 219 0.00 -6.51 -14.52
C LEU A 219 -0.31 -6.84 -13.05
N SER A 220 0.55 -7.58 -12.37
CA SER A 220 0.38 -7.93 -10.97
C SER A 220 1.28 -7.11 -10.05
N ASP A 221 0.88 -6.92 -8.78
CA ASP A 221 1.72 -6.31 -7.74
C ASP A 221 3.14 -6.94 -7.70
N GLN A 222 3.22 -8.26 -7.91
CA GLN A 222 4.50 -8.99 -7.89
C GLN A 222 5.35 -8.67 -9.13
N SER A 223 4.72 -8.53 -10.29
CA SER A 223 5.42 -8.13 -11.53
C SER A 223 6.04 -6.75 -11.37
N VAL A 224 5.29 -5.78 -10.82
CA VAL A 224 5.80 -4.42 -10.55
C VAL A 224 6.98 -4.45 -9.59
N ARG A 225 6.91 -5.23 -8.51
CA ARG A 225 8.04 -5.39 -7.57
C ARG A 225 9.27 -5.99 -8.24
N SER A 226 9.08 -6.99 -9.11
CA SER A 226 10.18 -7.61 -9.86
C SER A 226 10.82 -6.61 -10.83
N ILE A 227 10.01 -5.76 -11.47
CA ILE A 227 10.47 -4.68 -12.34
C ILE A 227 11.31 -3.67 -11.54
N VAL A 228 10.80 -3.17 -10.42
CA VAL A 228 11.54 -2.25 -9.53
C VAL A 228 12.88 -2.87 -9.12
N ASN A 229 12.88 -4.11 -8.63
CA ASN A 229 14.09 -4.81 -8.21
C ASN A 229 15.11 -4.99 -9.37
N LYS A 230 14.62 -5.23 -10.59
CA LYS A 230 15.48 -5.33 -11.79
C LYS A 230 16.21 -4.01 -12.01
N TYR A 231 15.51 -2.88 -12.00
CA TYR A 231 16.13 -1.58 -12.29
C TYR A 231 16.98 -1.04 -11.15
N CYS A 232 16.65 -1.38 -9.89
CA CYS A 232 17.56 -1.13 -8.77
C CYS A 232 18.91 -1.83 -8.97
N ARG A 233 18.89 -3.11 -9.38
CA ARG A 233 20.13 -3.85 -9.66
C ARG A 233 20.92 -3.26 -10.83
N LEU A 234 20.25 -2.89 -11.92
CA LEU A 234 20.90 -2.27 -13.09
C LEU A 234 21.47 -0.89 -12.76
N ALA A 235 20.87 -0.16 -11.85
CA ALA A 235 21.34 1.14 -11.36
C ALA A 235 22.43 1.02 -10.27
N GLY A 236 22.86 -0.20 -9.89
CA GLY A 236 23.84 -0.41 -8.81
C GLY A 236 23.30 -0.05 -7.42
N VAL A 237 21.97 -0.06 -7.23
CA VAL A 237 21.34 0.31 -5.96
C VAL A 237 21.23 -0.94 -5.07
N GLU A 238 22.02 -1.00 -4.00
CA GLU A 238 22.04 -2.13 -3.06
C GLU A 238 20.85 -2.15 -2.09
N SER A 239 20.27 -0.96 -1.81
CA SER A 239 19.17 -0.84 -0.87
C SER A 239 17.88 -1.49 -1.42
N HIS A 240 17.14 -2.19 -0.54
CA HIS A 240 15.86 -2.77 -0.91
C HIS A 240 14.80 -1.69 -1.11
N ILE A 241 14.44 -1.43 -2.36
CA ILE A 241 13.44 -0.44 -2.77
C ILE A 241 12.12 -1.14 -3.12
N THR A 242 11.01 -0.57 -2.66
CA THR A 242 9.67 -1.08 -2.92
C THR A 242 8.79 -0.02 -3.59
N PRO A 243 7.72 -0.41 -4.32
CA PRO A 243 6.76 0.55 -4.89
C PRO A 243 6.17 1.53 -3.85
N HIS A 244 5.98 1.09 -2.60
CA HIS A 244 5.50 1.98 -1.53
C HIS A 244 6.52 3.07 -1.17
N MET A 245 7.81 2.81 -1.31
CA MET A 245 8.84 3.83 -1.06
C MET A 245 8.80 4.94 -2.13
N PHE A 246 8.49 4.64 -3.38
CA PHE A 246 8.26 5.67 -4.41
C PHE A 246 7.12 6.61 -4.02
N ARG A 247 6.00 6.05 -3.56
CA ARG A 247 4.87 6.84 -3.07
C ARG A 247 5.23 7.68 -1.83
N HIS A 248 6.01 7.13 -0.91
CA HIS A 248 6.50 7.89 0.25
C HIS A 248 7.42 9.02 -0.17
N SER A 249 8.33 8.76 -1.11
CA SER A 249 9.25 9.78 -1.66
C SER A 249 8.48 10.88 -2.39
N PHE A 250 7.50 10.53 -3.22
CA PHE A 250 6.61 11.48 -3.88
C PHE A 250 5.94 12.43 -2.86
N ALA A 251 5.33 11.86 -1.81
CA ALA A 251 4.66 12.66 -0.79
C ALA A 251 5.63 13.57 0.00
N THR A 252 6.82 13.04 0.35
CA THR A 252 7.82 13.79 1.11
C THR A 252 8.43 14.91 0.27
N LEU A 253 8.77 14.64 -0.99
CA LEU A 253 9.31 15.66 -1.89
C LEU A 253 8.31 16.78 -2.15
N LEU A 254 7.01 16.47 -2.37
CA LEU A 254 5.98 17.51 -2.49
C LEU A 254 5.86 18.36 -1.22
N LEU A 255 5.98 17.75 -0.04
CA LEU A 255 5.93 18.47 1.22
C LEU A 255 7.19 19.36 1.40
N GLU A 256 8.36 18.90 0.97
CA GLU A 256 9.61 19.68 0.95
C GLU A 256 9.51 20.88 0.01
N GLU A 257 8.83 20.72 -1.12
CA GLU A 257 8.52 21.81 -2.07
C GLU A 257 7.39 22.77 -1.57
N GLY A 258 6.78 22.50 -0.40
CA GLY A 258 5.81 23.36 0.22
C GLY A 258 4.37 23.11 -0.13
N VAL A 259 4.08 22.02 -0.78
CA VAL A 259 2.69 21.65 -1.07
C VAL A 259 1.95 21.37 0.24
N ASP A 260 0.75 21.92 0.38
CA ASP A 260 -0.09 21.72 1.56
C ASP A 260 -0.40 20.22 1.79
N ILE A 261 -0.28 19.79 3.05
CA ILE A 261 -0.47 18.40 3.44
C ILE A 261 -1.87 17.87 3.11
N ARG A 262 -2.90 18.74 3.11
CA ARG A 262 -4.27 18.34 2.76
C ARG A 262 -4.39 18.07 1.26
N TYR A 263 -3.62 18.82 0.44
CA TYR A 263 -3.55 18.57 -0.99
C TYR A 263 -2.86 17.24 -1.28
N ILE A 264 -1.72 16.97 -0.61
CA ILE A 264 -1.02 15.67 -0.68
C ILE A 264 -1.94 14.53 -0.23
N GLN A 265 -2.72 14.74 0.84
CA GLN A 265 -3.70 13.75 1.29
C GLN A 265 -4.72 13.40 0.20
N ARG A 266 -5.25 14.41 -0.51
CA ARG A 266 -6.21 14.21 -1.62
C ARG A 266 -5.57 13.49 -2.79
N LEU A 267 -4.40 13.92 -3.25
CA LEU A 267 -3.63 13.27 -4.32
C LEU A 267 -3.41 11.79 -4.04
N LEU A 268 -2.98 11.48 -2.83
CA LEU A 268 -2.72 10.10 -2.42
C LEU A 268 -4.00 9.29 -2.13
N GLY A 269 -5.14 9.91 -1.94
CA GLY A 269 -6.37 9.23 -1.53
C GLY A 269 -6.24 8.58 -0.15
N HIS A 270 -5.72 9.33 0.84
CA HIS A 270 -5.68 8.90 2.23
C HIS A 270 -7.00 9.26 2.91
N SER A 271 -7.69 8.27 3.48
CA SER A 271 -8.95 8.46 4.22
C SER A 271 -8.76 9.25 5.53
N SER A 272 -7.54 9.30 6.06
CA SER A 272 -7.20 10.01 7.28
C SER A 272 -5.93 10.84 7.09
N ILE A 273 -5.96 12.08 7.60
CA ILE A 273 -4.80 12.98 7.60
C ILE A 273 -3.64 12.40 8.42
N LEU A 274 -3.93 11.61 9.46
CA LEU A 274 -2.92 10.92 10.26
C LEU A 274 -1.98 10.05 9.40
N THR A 275 -2.50 9.48 8.31
CA THR A 275 -1.70 8.69 7.36
C THR A 275 -0.73 9.57 6.57
N THR A 276 -1.04 10.85 6.39
CA THR A 276 -0.20 11.83 5.67
C THR A 276 0.73 12.57 6.63
N GLN A 277 0.33 12.76 7.88
CA GLN A 277 1.16 13.41 8.92
C GLN A 277 2.49 12.70 9.20
N ILE A 278 2.60 11.41 8.88
CA ILE A 278 3.89 10.70 9.00
C ILE A 278 5.00 11.33 8.17
N TYR A 279 4.66 12.05 7.09
CA TYR A 279 5.63 12.72 6.23
C TYR A 279 6.15 14.03 6.84
N THR A 280 5.41 14.68 7.73
CA THR A 280 5.86 15.91 8.42
C THR A 280 7.07 15.67 9.31
N HIS A 281 7.22 14.46 9.84
CA HIS A 281 8.37 14.07 10.65
C HIS A 281 9.65 13.85 9.82
N VAL A 282 9.53 13.70 8.50
CA VAL A 282 10.67 13.47 7.60
C VAL A 282 11.16 14.78 6.98
N ALA A 283 10.28 15.78 6.83
CA ALA A 283 10.57 17.09 6.25
C ALA A 283 11.23 18.09 7.23
N GLY A 284 12.09 17.62 8.13
CA GLY A 284 12.73 18.47 9.17
C GLY A 284 13.60 19.61 8.63
N LYS A 285 14.15 19.48 7.41
CA LYS A 285 14.96 20.52 6.77
C LYS A 285 14.14 21.80 6.53
N LYS A 286 12.90 21.65 6.09
CA LYS A 286 11.99 22.75 5.81
C LYS A 286 11.55 23.52 7.06
N GLN A 287 11.43 22.85 8.20
CA GLN A 287 11.09 23.52 9.46
C GLN A 287 12.13 24.59 9.81
N ARG A 288 13.40 24.27 9.62
CA ARG A 288 14.52 25.22 9.83
C ARG A 288 14.44 26.39 8.84
N ASP A 289 14.19 26.12 7.56
CA ASP A 289 14.13 27.13 6.50
C ASP A 289 12.94 28.08 6.73
N ILE A 290 11.78 27.55 7.11
CA ILE A 290 10.61 28.36 7.51
C ILE A 290 10.94 29.24 8.71
N LEU A 291 11.63 28.74 9.73
CA LEU A 291 11.99 29.53 10.89
C LEU A 291 13.04 30.59 10.55
N LEU A 292 13.97 30.30 9.65
CA LEU A 292 14.95 31.29 9.18
C LEU A 292 14.27 32.44 8.43
N GLU A 293 13.32 32.14 7.55
CA GLU A 293 12.67 33.15 6.71
C GLU A 293 11.50 33.86 7.39
N LYS A 294 10.66 33.11 8.12
CA LYS A 294 9.33 33.57 8.57
C LYS A 294 9.21 33.70 10.09
N HIS A 295 10.30 33.55 10.83
CA HIS A 295 10.22 33.67 12.28
C HIS A 295 9.74 35.09 12.68
N PRO A 296 8.75 35.23 13.55
CA PRO A 296 8.22 36.55 13.94
C PRO A 296 9.30 37.51 14.46
N ARG A 297 10.36 36.98 15.10
CA ARG A 297 11.51 37.73 15.57
C ARG A 297 12.25 38.51 14.47
N ASN A 298 12.23 38.02 13.23
CA ASN A 298 12.88 38.65 12.09
C ASN A 298 12.21 39.99 11.68
N LYS A 299 10.98 40.21 12.17
CA LYS A 299 10.22 41.47 11.95
C LYS A 299 10.44 42.51 13.03
N ILE A 300 11.19 42.19 14.08
CA ILE A 300 11.47 43.09 15.19
C ILE A 300 12.87 43.67 14.98
N HIS A 301 12.91 44.91 14.58
CA HIS A 301 14.14 45.69 14.48
C HIS A 301 14.27 46.53 15.76
N PHE A 302 15.43 46.48 16.40
CA PHE A 302 15.79 47.37 17.49
C PHE A 302 16.46 48.58 16.84
N ALA A 303 15.90 49.77 17.12
CA ALA A 303 16.51 51.02 16.74
C ALA A 303 17.80 51.27 17.53
#